data_2d2df73c3044b3b3544723bf0aad98dd
#
_entry.id   2d2df73c3044b3b3544723bf0aad98dd
#
_cell.length_a   1.000
_cell.length_b   1.000
_cell.length_c   1.000
_cell.angle_alpha   90.00
_cell.angle_beta   90.00
_cell.angle_gamma   90.00
#
_symmetry.space_group_name_H-M   'P 1'
#
loop_
_entity.id
_entity.type
_entity.pdbx_description
1 polymer ?
#
loop_
_entity_poly.entity_id
_entity_poly.type
_entity_poly.pdbx_seq_one_letter_code
_entity_poly.pdbx_strand_id
1 'polypeptide(L)'
;MKRIFSLLAVFALALLLSCSEEDIETEAGVFIRIENVSEFAYRQVEVNTSGGEANYGNISSGSISAYQRFDYAYRYAAVELKIEANRLRYQPFDYVGETRLSNGYYTYQIGVEDLADGALSLTLKQ
;
A
#
# COMPACT_ATOMS: atom_id res chain seq x y z
N MET A 1 -4.71 22.54 51.22
CA MET A 1 -3.82 22.74 50.09
C MET A 1 -3.05 21.48 49.71
N LYS A 2 -2.47 20.76 50.63
CA LYS A 2 -1.68 19.54 50.32
C LYS A 2 -2.49 18.38 49.71
N ARG A 3 -3.79 18.32 49.98
CA ARG A 3 -4.68 17.24 49.48
C ARG A 3 -5.04 17.41 47.99
N ILE A 4 -5.00 18.60 47.45
CA ILE A 4 -5.34 18.89 46.06
C ILE A 4 -4.21 18.47 45.11
N PHE A 5 -2.96 18.60 45.54
CA PHE A 5 -1.80 18.21 44.76
C PHE A 5 -1.69 16.68 44.60
N SER A 6 -2.09 15.91 45.62
CA SER A 6 -2.07 14.44 45.56
C SER A 6 -3.09 13.86 44.56
N LEU A 7 -4.26 14.51 44.45
CA LEU A 7 -5.30 14.11 43.51
C LEU A 7 -4.92 14.40 42.06
N LEU A 8 -4.24 15.51 41.81
CA LEU A 8 -3.75 15.87 40.48
C LEU A 8 -2.65 14.91 40.00
N ALA A 9 -1.76 14.50 40.86
CA ALA A 9 -0.69 13.59 40.55
C ALA A 9 -1.22 12.18 40.18
N VAL A 10 -2.23 11.70 40.88
CA VAL A 10 -2.87 10.39 40.61
C VAL A 10 -3.64 10.42 39.29
N PHE A 11 -4.26 11.52 38.96
CA PHE A 11 -5.00 11.68 37.70
C PHE A 11 -4.07 11.72 36.49
N ALA A 12 -2.94 12.40 36.59
CA ALA A 12 -1.93 12.46 35.55
C ALA A 12 -1.31 11.07 35.26
N LEU A 13 -1.11 10.27 36.27
CA LEU A 13 -0.56 8.93 36.13
C LEU A 13 -1.55 7.97 35.42
N ALA A 14 -2.85 8.10 35.69
CA ALA A 14 -3.88 7.30 35.04
C ALA A 14 -3.98 7.60 33.53
N LEU A 15 -3.78 8.84 33.12
CA LEU A 15 -3.77 9.23 31.71
C LEU A 15 -2.59 8.64 30.94
N LEU A 16 -1.42 8.51 31.56
CA LEU A 16 -0.24 7.94 30.93
C LEU A 16 -0.38 6.43 30.70
N LEU A 17 -1.12 5.71 31.55
CA LEU A 17 -1.33 4.28 31.41
C LEU A 17 -2.34 3.92 30.30
N SER A 18 -3.27 4.79 29.97
CA SER A 18 -4.25 4.52 28.92
C SER A 18 -3.72 4.71 27.50
N CYS A 19 -2.63 5.45 27.32
CA CYS A 19 -2.02 5.68 26.00
C CYS A 19 -1.11 4.53 25.54
N SER A 20 -0.66 3.64 26.43
CA SER A 20 0.29 2.59 26.09
C SER A 20 -0.36 1.30 25.57
N GLU A 21 -1.67 1.16 25.63
CA GLU A 21 -2.37 -0.05 25.19
C GLU A 21 -2.81 -0.01 23.72
N GLU A 22 -2.83 1.15 23.09
CA GLU A 22 -3.32 1.31 21.71
C GLU A 22 -2.27 0.99 20.63
N ASP A 23 -0.99 0.93 20.97
CA ASP A 23 0.10 0.80 20.00
C ASP A 23 0.50 -0.66 19.71
N ILE A 24 -0.18 -1.66 20.23
CA ILE A 24 0.27 -3.05 20.19
C ILE A 24 -0.46 -3.90 19.14
N GLU A 25 -1.55 -3.42 18.55
CA GLU A 25 -2.28 -4.20 17.56
C GLU A 25 -1.71 -3.98 16.16
N THR A 26 -1.00 -4.99 15.65
CA THR A 26 -0.62 -5.05 14.24
C THR A 26 -1.86 -5.44 13.43
N GLU A 27 -2.25 -4.58 12.53
CA GLU A 27 -3.34 -4.83 11.61
C GLU A 27 -2.98 -6.01 10.69
N ALA A 28 -3.85 -7.02 10.63
CA ALA A 28 -3.68 -8.15 9.72
C ALA A 28 -3.99 -7.73 8.29
N GLY A 29 -3.30 -8.31 7.32
CA GLY A 29 -3.54 -8.05 5.91
C GLY A 29 -2.25 -7.98 5.12
N VAL A 30 -2.40 -7.69 3.84
CA VAL A 30 -1.30 -7.50 2.92
C VAL A 30 -1.19 -6.03 2.59
N PHE A 31 -0.05 -5.43 2.90
CA PHE A 31 0.21 -4.02 2.66
C PHE A 31 1.11 -3.88 1.45
N ILE A 32 0.65 -3.18 0.43
CA ILE A 32 1.38 -3.04 -0.83
C ILE A 32 1.57 -1.57 -1.14
N ARG A 33 2.79 -1.21 -1.49
CA ARG A 33 3.12 0.08 -2.06
C ARG A 33 3.60 -0.11 -3.50
N ILE A 34 3.53 0.95 -4.27
CA ILE A 34 3.92 0.95 -5.67
C ILE A 34 5.22 1.74 -5.83
N GLU A 35 6.17 1.14 -6.49
CA GLU A 35 7.39 1.82 -6.91
C GLU A 35 7.34 2.05 -8.43
N ASN A 36 7.47 3.30 -8.83
CA ASN A 36 7.57 3.67 -10.24
C ASN A 36 9.02 3.53 -10.70
N VAL A 37 9.33 2.41 -11.35
CA VAL A 37 10.69 2.14 -11.84
C VAL A 37 10.89 2.61 -13.29
N SER A 38 10.00 3.46 -13.81
CA SER A 38 10.11 4.04 -15.15
C SER A 38 10.67 5.46 -15.11
N GLU A 39 10.94 6.01 -16.28
CA GLU A 39 11.31 7.41 -16.44
C GLU A 39 10.11 8.35 -16.58
N PHE A 40 8.88 7.80 -16.54
CA PHE A 40 7.65 8.56 -16.73
C PHE A 40 6.94 8.81 -15.40
N ALA A 41 6.21 9.92 -15.32
CA ALA A 41 5.30 10.17 -14.21
C ALA A 41 4.01 9.38 -14.43
N TYR A 42 3.57 8.64 -13.39
CA TYR A 42 2.30 7.91 -13.42
C TYR A 42 1.20 8.76 -12.84
N ARG A 43 0.03 8.71 -13.46
CA ARG A 43 -1.17 9.37 -12.97
C ARG A 43 -2.28 8.36 -12.75
N GLN A 44 -3.07 8.58 -11.70
CA GLN A 44 -4.25 7.77 -11.39
C GLN A 44 -3.95 6.27 -11.35
N VAL A 45 -2.96 5.90 -10.56
CA VAL A 45 -2.56 4.49 -10.43
C VAL A 45 -3.59 3.73 -9.62
N GLU A 46 -4.20 2.72 -10.24
CA GLU A 46 -5.19 1.86 -9.61
C GLU A 46 -4.71 0.41 -9.62
N VAL A 47 -4.90 -0.29 -8.51
CA VAL A 47 -4.50 -1.69 -8.34
C VAL A 47 -5.68 -2.50 -7.84
N ASN A 48 -5.92 -3.64 -8.48
CA ASN A 48 -6.91 -4.62 -8.04
C ASN A 48 -6.20 -5.96 -7.83
N THR A 49 -6.15 -6.40 -6.59
CA THR A 49 -5.48 -7.65 -6.19
C THR A 49 -6.39 -8.85 -6.20
N SER A 50 -7.67 -8.69 -6.56
CA SER A 50 -8.75 -9.64 -6.30
C SER A 50 -9.19 -9.69 -4.82
N GLY A 51 -8.33 -9.30 -3.91
CA GLY A 51 -8.64 -9.13 -2.48
C GLY A 51 -8.90 -7.70 -2.07
N GLY A 52 -9.07 -6.80 -3.04
CA GLY A 52 -9.36 -5.39 -2.82
C GLY A 52 -8.89 -4.53 -3.98
N GLU A 53 -9.32 -3.29 -3.94
CA GLU A 53 -8.93 -2.26 -4.90
C GLU A 53 -8.37 -1.06 -4.16
N ALA A 54 -7.35 -0.42 -4.74
CA ALA A 54 -6.76 0.79 -4.17
C ALA A 54 -6.39 1.77 -5.27
N ASN A 55 -6.57 3.05 -4.96
CA ASN A 55 -6.11 4.16 -5.80
C ASN A 55 -4.90 4.79 -5.11
N TYR A 56 -3.77 4.74 -5.78
CA TYR A 56 -2.51 5.29 -5.27
C TYR A 56 -2.27 6.73 -5.71
N GLY A 57 -3.13 7.26 -6.58
CA GLY A 57 -2.96 8.60 -7.11
C GLY A 57 -1.80 8.71 -8.09
N ASN A 58 -1.07 9.80 -8.00
CA ASN A 58 0.04 10.09 -8.90
C ASN A 58 1.37 9.68 -8.25
N ILE A 59 2.24 9.04 -9.03
CA ILE A 59 3.56 8.58 -8.57
C ILE A 59 4.61 9.06 -9.56
N SER A 60 5.47 9.96 -9.13
CA SER A 60 6.55 10.51 -9.96
C SER A 60 7.55 9.42 -10.33
N SER A 61 8.29 9.64 -11.42
CA SER A 61 9.36 8.74 -11.83
C SER A 61 10.33 8.48 -10.68
N GLY A 62 10.65 7.21 -10.42
CA GLY A 62 11.57 6.81 -9.37
C GLY A 62 11.03 6.90 -7.94
N SER A 63 9.78 7.30 -7.76
CA SER A 63 9.16 7.47 -6.44
C SER A 63 8.40 6.23 -6.00
N ILE A 64 8.16 6.16 -4.69
CA ILE A 64 7.43 5.06 -4.03
C ILE A 64 6.21 5.65 -3.35
N SER A 65 5.07 5.01 -3.51
CA SER A 65 3.81 5.42 -2.87
C SER A 65 3.75 5.05 -1.39
N ALA A 66 2.73 5.53 -0.69
CA ALA A 66 2.36 5.00 0.60
C ALA A 66 1.82 3.56 0.45
N TYR A 67 1.81 2.81 1.55
CA TYR A 67 1.19 1.47 1.59
C TYR A 67 -0.33 1.59 1.61
N GLN A 68 -0.98 0.66 0.92
CA GLN A 68 -2.42 0.44 1.00
C GLN A 68 -2.67 -0.99 1.45
N ARG A 69 -3.71 -1.22 2.24
CA ARG A 69 -4.06 -2.53 2.77
C ARG A 69 -5.03 -3.26 1.86
N PHE A 70 -4.77 -4.56 1.65
CA PHE A 70 -5.65 -5.48 0.94
C PHE A 70 -5.96 -6.67 1.85
N ASP A 71 -7.14 -7.25 1.71
CA ASP A 71 -7.51 -8.45 2.46
C ASP A 71 -6.63 -9.63 2.07
N TYR A 72 -6.34 -9.77 0.79
CA TYR A 72 -5.35 -10.70 0.26
C TYR A 72 -4.81 -10.18 -1.08
N ALA A 73 -3.68 -10.72 -1.48
CA ALA A 73 -3.04 -10.38 -2.73
C ALA A 73 -2.17 -11.52 -3.21
N TYR A 74 -1.68 -11.40 -4.43
CA TYR A 74 -0.81 -12.36 -5.08
C TYR A 74 0.49 -11.67 -5.51
N ARG A 75 1.40 -12.42 -6.08
CA ARG A 75 2.66 -11.86 -6.57
C ARG A 75 2.49 -10.89 -7.74
N TYR A 76 1.30 -10.81 -8.29
CA TYR A 76 0.91 -9.82 -9.31
C TYR A 76 -0.55 -9.41 -9.11
N ALA A 77 -0.94 -8.35 -9.76
CA ALA A 77 -2.30 -7.78 -9.66
C ALA A 77 -2.64 -7.06 -10.97
N ALA A 78 -3.91 -6.76 -11.16
CA ALA A 78 -4.31 -5.88 -12.24
C ALA A 78 -3.92 -4.44 -11.88
N VAL A 79 -3.22 -3.76 -12.77
CA VAL A 79 -2.77 -2.38 -12.60
C VAL A 79 -3.20 -1.56 -13.80
N GLU A 80 -3.71 -0.36 -13.54
CA GLU A 80 -4.08 0.60 -14.56
C GLU A 80 -3.58 1.98 -14.15
N LEU A 81 -3.01 2.70 -15.09
CA LEU A 81 -2.50 4.05 -14.85
C LEU A 81 -2.49 4.85 -16.15
N LYS A 82 -2.20 6.14 -16.02
CA LYS A 82 -2.02 7.03 -17.17
C LYS A 82 -0.63 7.61 -17.19
N ILE A 83 -0.07 7.70 -18.39
CA ILE A 83 1.11 8.49 -18.68
C ILE A 83 0.66 9.53 -19.71
N GLU A 84 0.60 10.81 -19.30
CA GLU A 84 -0.02 11.89 -20.08
C GLU A 84 -1.47 11.51 -20.42
N ALA A 85 -1.83 11.39 -21.69
CA ALA A 85 -3.17 11.00 -22.13
C ALA A 85 -3.31 9.50 -22.38
N ASN A 86 -2.22 8.75 -22.28
CA ASN A 86 -2.20 7.33 -22.61
C ASN A 86 -2.53 6.47 -21.38
N ARG A 87 -3.44 5.51 -21.58
CA ARG A 87 -3.78 4.54 -20.56
C ARG A 87 -2.94 3.28 -20.73
N LEU A 88 -2.28 2.86 -19.66
CA LEU A 88 -1.46 1.65 -19.65
C LEU A 88 -2.00 0.70 -18.60
N ARG A 89 -1.80 -0.60 -18.83
CA ARG A 89 -2.28 -1.63 -17.93
C ARG A 89 -1.36 -2.84 -17.88
N TYR A 90 -1.44 -3.53 -16.75
CA TYR A 90 -0.95 -4.88 -16.56
C TYR A 90 -2.16 -5.72 -16.15
N GLN A 91 -2.46 -6.78 -16.92
CA GLN A 91 -3.64 -7.59 -16.69
C GLN A 91 -3.26 -9.06 -16.59
N PRO A 92 -3.28 -9.65 -15.39
CA PRO A 92 -3.09 -11.10 -15.27
C PRO A 92 -4.29 -11.85 -15.85
N PHE A 93 -4.05 -13.05 -16.33
CA PHE A 93 -5.14 -13.88 -16.89
C PHE A 93 -6.14 -14.29 -15.82
N ASP A 94 -5.65 -14.93 -14.77
CA ASP A 94 -6.43 -15.33 -13.61
C ASP A 94 -5.49 -15.65 -12.45
N TYR A 95 -6.07 -16.01 -11.31
CA TYR A 95 -5.29 -16.37 -10.13
C TYR A 95 -5.44 -17.85 -9.76
N VAL A 96 -5.98 -18.66 -10.65
CA VAL A 96 -6.19 -20.10 -10.40
C VAL A 96 -4.84 -20.80 -10.21
N GLY A 97 -4.68 -21.49 -9.10
CA GLY A 97 -3.42 -22.15 -8.75
C GLY A 97 -2.36 -21.26 -8.14
N GLU A 98 -2.63 -19.96 -8.02
CA GLU A 98 -1.70 -19.03 -7.40
C GLU A 98 -1.82 -19.05 -5.87
N THR A 99 -0.68 -18.93 -5.21
CA THR A 99 -0.62 -18.85 -3.75
C THR A 99 -0.76 -17.39 -3.31
N ARG A 100 -1.62 -17.14 -2.34
CA ARG A 100 -1.77 -15.82 -1.74
C ARG A 100 -0.50 -15.45 -0.97
N LEU A 101 -0.16 -14.17 -0.99
CA LEU A 101 0.92 -13.63 -0.18
C LEU A 101 0.56 -13.74 1.30
N SER A 102 1.56 -14.02 2.13
CA SER A 102 1.40 -13.97 3.59
C SER A 102 1.13 -12.53 4.04
N ASN A 103 0.52 -12.36 5.20
CA ASN A 103 0.39 -11.03 5.81
C ASN A 103 1.76 -10.37 5.91
N GLY A 104 1.84 -9.10 5.56
CA GLY A 104 3.10 -8.38 5.58
C GLY A 104 3.13 -7.22 4.60
N TYR A 105 4.34 -6.73 4.35
CA TYR A 105 4.59 -5.52 3.57
C TYR A 105 5.34 -5.88 2.29
N TYR A 106 4.84 -5.39 1.16
CA TYR A 106 5.37 -5.72 -0.16
C TYR A 106 5.45 -4.49 -1.04
N THR A 107 6.25 -4.57 -2.07
CA THR A 107 6.35 -3.53 -3.10
C THR A 107 6.09 -4.16 -4.45
N TYR A 108 5.16 -3.58 -5.21
CA TYR A 108 5.03 -3.85 -6.63
C TYR A 108 5.88 -2.82 -7.38
N GLN A 109 6.90 -3.28 -8.05
CA GLN A 109 7.68 -2.43 -8.96
C GLN A 109 6.99 -2.42 -10.32
N ILE A 110 6.51 -1.27 -10.73
CA ILE A 110 5.78 -1.09 -11.98
C ILE A 110 6.67 -0.34 -12.96
N GLY A 111 6.97 -0.99 -14.08
CA GLY A 111 7.70 -0.39 -15.18
C GLY A 111 6.84 -0.31 -16.44
N VAL A 112 7.38 0.32 -17.46
CA VAL A 112 6.74 0.39 -18.79
C VAL A 112 7.44 -0.60 -19.70
N GLU A 113 6.71 -1.62 -20.14
CA GLU A 113 7.22 -2.61 -21.07
C GLU A 113 7.12 -2.12 -22.52
N ASP A 114 5.96 -1.58 -22.88
CA ASP A 114 5.71 -1.01 -24.20
C ASP A 114 4.74 0.15 -24.08
N LEU A 115 5.25 1.35 -24.28
CA LEU A 115 4.45 2.56 -24.17
C LEU A 115 3.39 2.65 -25.29
N ALA A 116 3.74 2.26 -26.50
CA ALA A 116 2.84 2.34 -27.66
C ALA A 116 1.66 1.38 -27.50
N ASP A 117 1.91 0.17 -26.99
CA ASP A 117 0.87 -0.85 -26.75
C ASP A 117 0.18 -0.67 -25.41
N GLY A 118 0.62 0.24 -24.58
CA GLY A 118 0.05 0.47 -23.26
C GLY A 118 0.35 -0.66 -22.28
N ALA A 119 1.49 -1.32 -22.41
CA ALA A 119 1.87 -2.49 -21.60
C ALA A 119 2.79 -2.09 -20.47
N LEU A 120 2.41 -2.51 -19.25
CA LEU A 120 3.20 -2.35 -18.03
C LEU A 120 3.92 -3.65 -17.69
N SER A 121 4.99 -3.56 -16.92
CA SER A 121 5.60 -4.68 -16.23
C SER A 121 5.36 -4.58 -14.74
N LEU A 122 5.31 -5.73 -14.06
CA LEU A 122 5.12 -5.80 -12.61
C LEU A 122 6.07 -6.82 -12.02
N THR A 123 6.81 -6.42 -11.00
CA THR A 123 7.71 -7.30 -10.26
C THR A 123 7.42 -7.14 -8.77
N LEU A 124 7.21 -8.27 -8.08
CA LEU A 124 7.04 -8.28 -6.63
C LEU A 124 8.40 -8.19 -5.95
N LYS A 125 8.48 -7.31 -4.97
CA LYS A 125 9.65 -7.17 -4.10
C LYS A 125 9.20 -7.17 -2.64
N GLN A 126 9.94 -7.90 -1.82
CA GLN A 126 9.76 -7.94 -0.36
C GLN A 126 10.65 -6.94 0.35
#